data_aabb019f5b500b6203d7977294ebc7b2
#
_entry.id   aabb019f5b500b6203d7977294ebc7b2
#
_cell.length_a   1.000
_cell.length_b   1.000
_cell.length_c   1.000
_cell.angle_alpha   90.00
_cell.angle_beta   90.00
_cell.angle_gamma   90.00
#
_symmetry.space_group_name_H-M   'P 1'
#
loop_
_entity.id
_entity.type
_entity.pdbx_description
1 polymer ?
#
loop_
_entity_poly.entity_id
_entity_poly.type
_entity_poly.pdbx_seq_one_letter_code
_entity_poly.pdbx_strand_id
1 'polypeptide(L)'
;MTTSAKINRSTSRDLAVIGVRLLDDAHMAWVAAEIESEHALHAWFKEARADRALAYLAYRAAVDREEAAARDLQRLCELTKPYQERLAHGE
;
A
#
# COMPACT_ATOMS: atom_id res chain seq x y z
N MET A 1 10.26 37.58 4.78
CA MET A 1 9.79 36.60 5.73
C MET A 1 10.49 35.29 5.52
N THR A 2 11.05 34.85 6.54
CA THR A 2 11.92 33.70 6.47
C THR A 2 11.35 32.49 7.18
N THR A 3 10.17 32.65 7.75
CA THR A 3 9.57 31.57 8.54
C THR A 3 9.28 30.31 7.72
N SER A 4 8.87 30.49 6.47
CA SER A 4 8.55 29.37 5.63
C SER A 4 9.77 28.53 5.28
N ALA A 5 10.95 29.11 5.35
CA ALA A 5 12.18 28.39 5.02
C ALA A 5 12.66 27.51 6.16
N LYS A 6 12.08 27.67 7.32
CA LYS A 6 12.53 26.93 8.49
C LYS A 6 11.53 25.88 8.89
N ILE A 7 11.64 24.74 8.26
CA ILE A 7 10.94 23.57 8.76
C ILE A 7 11.76 23.08 9.95
N ASN A 8 11.25 23.26 11.15
CA ASN A 8 11.98 22.88 12.34
C ASN A 8 11.97 21.37 12.51
N ARG A 9 12.74 20.87 13.48
CA ARG A 9 12.83 19.44 13.72
C ARG A 9 11.49 18.80 14.04
N SER A 10 10.64 19.52 14.75
CA SER A 10 9.33 19.05 15.13
C SER A 10 8.48 18.77 13.90
N THR A 11 8.44 19.72 12.96
CA THR A 11 7.70 19.57 11.72
C THR A 11 8.24 18.42 10.87
N SER A 12 9.56 18.33 10.79
CA SER A 12 10.22 17.28 10.02
C SER A 12 9.91 15.90 10.59
N ARG A 13 9.91 15.79 11.91
CA ARG A 13 9.57 14.56 12.60
C ARG A 13 8.11 14.19 12.38
N ASP A 14 7.21 15.17 12.41
CA ASP A 14 5.79 14.94 12.18
C ASP A 14 5.55 14.41 10.78
N LEU A 15 6.23 14.97 9.78
CA LEU A 15 6.14 14.48 8.41
C LEU A 15 6.64 13.04 8.28
N ALA A 16 7.71 12.72 8.99
CA ALA A 16 8.25 11.37 8.98
C ALA A 16 7.26 10.38 9.61
N VAL A 17 6.62 10.76 10.71
CA VAL A 17 5.63 9.91 11.36
C VAL A 17 4.42 9.69 10.45
N ILE A 18 3.95 10.75 9.78
CA ILE A 18 2.87 10.63 8.84
C ILE A 18 3.24 9.68 7.70
N GLY A 19 4.47 9.80 7.19
CA GLY A 19 4.96 8.92 6.14
C GLY A 19 4.96 7.45 6.56
N VAL A 20 5.39 7.17 7.80
CA VAL A 20 5.40 5.80 8.32
C VAL A 20 3.98 5.26 8.42
N ARG A 21 3.03 6.08 8.89
CA ARG A 21 1.63 5.66 8.98
C ARG A 21 1.04 5.36 7.61
N LEU A 22 1.34 6.19 6.63
CA LEU A 22 0.87 5.96 5.26
C LEU A 22 1.42 4.66 4.70
N LEU A 23 2.68 4.36 5.02
CA LEU A 23 3.30 3.11 4.62
C LEU A 23 2.63 1.92 5.27
N ASP A 24 2.37 2.00 6.57
CA ASP A 24 1.69 0.93 7.28
C ASP A 24 0.31 0.67 6.69
N ASP A 25 -0.45 1.74 6.43
CA ASP A 25 -1.78 1.62 5.84
C ASP A 25 -1.71 1.00 4.45
N ALA A 26 -0.75 1.42 3.64
CA ALA A 26 -0.58 0.88 2.30
C ALA A 26 -0.16 -0.59 2.34
N HIS A 27 0.70 -0.95 3.29
CA HIS A 27 1.10 -2.33 3.48
C HIS A 27 -0.08 -3.21 3.87
N MET A 28 -0.91 -2.73 4.79
CA MET A 28 -2.10 -3.46 5.21
C MET A 28 -3.09 -3.60 4.06
N ALA A 29 -3.23 -2.56 3.25
CA ALA A 29 -4.11 -2.61 2.08
C ALA A 29 -3.62 -3.65 1.07
N TRP A 30 -2.31 -3.72 0.88
CA TRP A 30 -1.73 -4.72 -0.02
C TRP A 30 -1.93 -6.14 0.52
N VAL A 31 -1.70 -6.36 1.81
CA VAL A 31 -1.92 -7.68 2.43
C VAL A 31 -3.38 -8.09 2.30
N ALA A 32 -4.31 -7.17 2.53
CA ALA A 32 -5.74 -7.45 2.39
C ALA A 32 -6.08 -7.81 0.94
N ALA A 33 -5.52 -7.11 -0.02
CA ALA A 33 -5.75 -7.39 -1.43
C ALA A 33 -5.17 -8.75 -1.83
N GLU A 34 -4.03 -9.12 -1.27
CA GLU A 34 -3.42 -10.42 -1.50
C GLU A 34 -4.33 -11.54 -1.00
N ILE A 35 -4.89 -11.38 0.19
CA ILE A 35 -5.82 -12.34 0.75
C ILE A 35 -7.08 -12.45 -0.12
N GLU A 36 -7.60 -11.32 -0.58
CA GLU A 36 -8.76 -11.31 -1.46
C GLU A 36 -8.50 -12.06 -2.76
N SER A 37 -7.32 -11.88 -3.36
CA SER A 37 -7.01 -12.57 -4.61
C SER A 37 -6.86 -14.07 -4.39
N GLU A 38 -6.34 -14.50 -3.24
CA GLU A 38 -6.27 -15.93 -2.90
C GLU A 38 -7.67 -16.52 -2.76
N HIS A 39 -8.56 -15.81 -2.04
CA HIS A 39 -9.94 -16.26 -1.89
C HIS A 39 -10.64 -16.37 -3.24
N ALA A 40 -10.44 -15.37 -4.10
CA ALA A 40 -11.06 -15.38 -5.42
C ALA A 40 -10.52 -16.53 -6.29
N LEU A 41 -9.24 -16.83 -6.15
CA LEU A 41 -8.62 -17.95 -6.87
C LEU A 41 -9.25 -19.28 -6.44
N HIS A 42 -9.39 -19.49 -5.13
CA HIS A 42 -10.02 -20.68 -4.60
C HIS A 42 -11.48 -20.79 -5.04
N ALA A 43 -12.20 -19.68 -5.01
CA ALA A 43 -13.59 -19.66 -5.45
C ALA A 43 -13.70 -20.04 -6.93
N TRP A 44 -12.79 -19.53 -7.74
CA TRP A 44 -12.77 -19.85 -9.17
C TRP A 44 -12.59 -21.35 -9.39
N PHE A 45 -11.67 -21.97 -8.66
CA PHE A 45 -11.43 -23.41 -8.81
C PHE A 45 -12.60 -24.26 -8.34
N LYS A 46 -13.37 -23.78 -7.36
CA LYS A 46 -14.50 -24.51 -6.81
C LYS A 46 -15.77 -24.31 -7.61
N GLU A 47 -15.80 -23.30 -8.46
CA GLU A 47 -17.04 -22.89 -9.10
C GLU A 47 -17.48 -23.89 -10.16
N ALA A 48 -18.81 -24.06 -10.29
CA ALA A 48 -19.38 -24.87 -11.34
C ALA A 48 -19.07 -24.26 -12.70
N ARG A 49 -19.08 -25.11 -13.73
CA ARG A 49 -18.71 -24.70 -15.08
C ARG A 49 -19.50 -23.48 -15.58
N ALA A 50 -20.81 -23.44 -15.23
CA ALA A 50 -21.68 -22.36 -15.66
C ALA A 50 -21.27 -21.00 -15.11
N ASP A 51 -20.72 -20.99 -13.88
CA ASP A 51 -20.37 -19.75 -13.20
C ASP A 51 -18.87 -19.44 -13.22
N ARG A 52 -18.12 -20.30 -13.89
CA ARG A 52 -16.66 -20.17 -13.90
C ARG A 52 -16.19 -18.87 -14.54
N ALA A 53 -16.90 -18.39 -15.57
CA ALA A 53 -16.52 -17.15 -16.24
C ALA A 53 -16.64 -15.96 -15.30
N LEU A 54 -17.73 -15.90 -14.51
CA LEU A 54 -17.90 -14.83 -13.55
C LEU A 54 -16.87 -14.91 -12.44
N ALA A 55 -16.59 -16.13 -11.96
CA ALA A 55 -15.58 -16.33 -10.94
C ALA A 55 -14.19 -15.93 -11.44
N TYR A 56 -13.89 -16.19 -12.70
CA TYR A 56 -12.64 -15.78 -13.31
C TYR A 56 -12.53 -14.26 -13.37
N LEU A 57 -13.60 -13.56 -13.75
CA LEU A 57 -13.62 -12.11 -13.80
C LEU A 57 -13.41 -11.51 -12.41
N ALA A 58 -14.03 -12.12 -11.39
CA ALA A 58 -13.82 -11.68 -10.01
C ALA A 58 -12.38 -11.88 -9.57
N TYR A 59 -11.76 -12.99 -9.95
CA TYR A 59 -10.36 -13.22 -9.66
C TYR A 59 -9.47 -12.18 -10.35
N ARG A 60 -9.72 -11.91 -11.64
CA ARG A 60 -8.95 -10.90 -12.36
C ARG A 60 -9.06 -9.53 -11.71
N ALA A 61 -10.27 -9.15 -11.28
CA ALA A 61 -10.47 -7.89 -10.60
C ALA A 61 -9.69 -7.84 -9.28
N ALA A 62 -9.66 -8.95 -8.55
CA ALA A 62 -8.91 -9.03 -7.29
C ALA A 62 -7.40 -8.91 -7.53
N VAL A 63 -6.89 -9.56 -8.56
CA VAL A 63 -5.47 -9.45 -8.94
C VAL A 63 -5.13 -8.02 -9.34
N ASP A 64 -6.01 -7.37 -10.09
CA ASP A 64 -5.77 -5.98 -10.50
C ASP A 64 -5.71 -5.06 -9.29
N ARG A 65 -6.57 -5.28 -8.28
CA ARG A 65 -6.53 -4.52 -7.04
C ARG A 65 -5.26 -4.78 -6.26
N GLU A 66 -4.80 -6.03 -6.24
CA GLU A 66 -3.55 -6.38 -5.57
C GLU A 66 -2.36 -5.68 -6.24
N GLU A 67 -2.31 -5.69 -7.56
CA GLU A 67 -1.25 -5.02 -8.31
C GLU A 67 -1.25 -3.51 -8.06
N ALA A 68 -2.44 -2.91 -8.02
CA ALA A 68 -2.56 -1.47 -7.74
C ALA A 68 -2.07 -1.16 -6.33
N ALA A 69 -2.44 -1.99 -5.35
CA ALA A 69 -2.00 -1.80 -3.98
C ALA A 69 -0.48 -1.95 -3.85
N ALA A 70 0.10 -2.90 -4.57
CA ALA A 70 1.55 -3.09 -4.58
C ALA A 70 2.27 -1.88 -5.15
N ARG A 71 1.73 -1.30 -6.23
CA ARG A 71 2.30 -0.09 -6.83
C ARG A 71 2.21 1.10 -5.90
N ASP A 72 1.09 1.24 -5.18
CA ASP A 72 0.91 2.32 -4.21
C ASP A 72 1.90 2.18 -3.07
N LEU A 73 2.08 0.97 -2.56
CA LEU A 73 3.04 0.70 -1.50
C LEU A 73 4.46 1.05 -1.95
N GLN A 74 4.83 0.63 -3.14
CA GLN A 74 6.15 0.91 -3.69
C GLN A 74 6.37 2.42 -3.81
N ARG A 75 5.37 3.14 -4.33
CA ARG A 75 5.44 4.59 -4.49
C ARG A 75 5.62 5.28 -3.15
N LEU A 76 4.88 4.85 -2.14
CA LEU A 76 5.00 5.42 -0.81
C LEU A 76 6.34 5.09 -0.18
N CYS A 77 6.88 3.91 -0.40
CA CYS A 77 8.22 3.56 0.06
C CYS A 77 9.25 4.53 -0.51
N GLU A 78 9.16 4.81 -1.80
CA GLU A 78 10.09 5.73 -2.45
C GLU A 78 9.93 7.16 -1.94
N LEU A 79 8.69 7.62 -1.78
CA LEU A 79 8.42 8.98 -1.33
C LEU A 79 8.83 9.20 0.11
N THR A 80 8.71 8.19 0.96
CA THR A 80 9.00 8.33 2.38
C THR A 80 10.42 7.96 2.75
N LYS A 81 11.18 7.40 1.84
CA LYS A 81 12.54 6.96 2.11
C LYS A 81 13.43 8.02 2.77
N PRO A 82 13.46 9.27 2.29
CA PRO A 82 14.30 10.27 2.94
C PRO A 82 13.92 10.52 4.40
N TYR A 83 12.63 10.48 4.71
CA TYR A 83 12.16 10.69 6.08
C TYR A 83 12.50 9.50 6.96
N GLN A 84 12.40 8.29 6.43
CA GLN A 84 12.79 7.10 7.17
C GLN A 84 14.28 7.10 7.48
N GLU A 85 15.08 7.51 6.54
CA GLU A 85 16.53 7.59 6.75
C GLU A 85 16.87 8.60 7.85
N ARG A 86 16.15 9.72 7.90
CA ARG A 86 16.33 10.69 8.96
C ARG A 86 16.01 10.10 10.32
N LEU A 87 14.92 9.37 10.43
CA LEU A 87 14.55 8.72 11.69
C LEU A 87 15.61 7.70 12.11
N ALA A 88 16.10 6.94 11.15
CA ALA A 88 17.11 5.92 11.42
C ALA A 88 18.42 6.54 11.93
N HIS A 89 18.71 7.78 11.53
CA HIS A 89 19.93 8.46 11.96
C HIS A 89 19.70 9.36 13.17
N GLY A 90 18.54 9.27 13.78
CA GLY A 90 18.26 10.00 15.00
C GLY A 90 18.00 11.48 14.83
N GLU A 91 17.61 11.91 13.67
CA GLU A 91 17.32 13.33 13.43
C GLU A 91 15.88 13.70 13.59
#